data_d8ebd0d1acc7bcbab55d77f8b10b9ce8
#
_entry.id   d8ebd0d1acc7bcbab55d77f8b10b9ce8
#
_cell.length_a   1.000
_cell.length_b   1.000
_cell.length_c   1.000
_cell.angle_alpha   90.00
_cell.angle_beta   90.00
_cell.angle_gamma   90.00
#
_symmetry.space_group_name_H-M   'P 1'
#
loop_
_entity.id
_entity.type
_entity.pdbx_description
1 polymer ?
#
loop_
_entity_poly.entity_id
_entity_poly.type
_entity_poly.pdbx_seq_one_letter_code
_entity_poly.pdbx_strand_id
1 'polypeptide(L)'
;MDNHLTQMLNGSELVIAPWHDPLAAQGFPADSDDTLVYLTPILGPSAVLALHRMSRYLTADGATGAILGIEDMANSFGLTISRFRQTIVRLDNFGMVRATPTTLHVRMMIPPLPARWIERMPAFLAAGCPWRA
;
A
#
# COMPACT_ATOMS: atom_id res chain seq x y z
N MET A 1 2.54 17.50 -4.60
CA MET A 1 2.86 16.15 -5.09
C MET A 1 4.34 15.92 -4.94
N ASP A 2 4.71 14.72 -4.54
CA ASP A 2 6.10 14.32 -4.38
C ASP A 2 6.78 14.17 -5.74
N ASN A 3 7.84 14.97 -6.00
CA ASN A 3 8.57 14.92 -7.26
C ASN A 3 9.29 13.57 -7.46
N HIS A 4 9.74 12.93 -6.37
CA HIS A 4 10.38 11.62 -6.45
C HIS A 4 9.41 10.56 -6.96
N LEU A 5 8.19 10.55 -6.43
CA LEU A 5 7.17 9.62 -6.87
C LEU A 5 6.81 9.83 -8.34
N THR A 6 6.62 11.08 -8.77
CA THR A 6 6.28 11.40 -10.15
C THR A 6 7.37 10.91 -11.11
N GLN A 7 8.63 11.19 -10.82
CA GLN A 7 9.76 10.75 -11.64
C GLN A 7 9.85 9.23 -11.69
N MET A 8 9.68 8.57 -10.56
CA MET A 8 9.72 7.13 -10.44
C MET A 8 8.63 6.46 -11.30
N LEU A 9 7.40 6.98 -11.24
CA LEU A 9 6.26 6.43 -11.96
C LEU A 9 6.31 6.69 -13.47
N ASN A 10 7.09 7.66 -13.92
CA ASN A 10 7.31 7.92 -15.33
C ASN A 10 8.39 7.03 -15.95
N GLY A 11 9.10 6.27 -15.14
CA GLY A 11 10.07 5.28 -15.61
C GLY A 11 9.40 3.96 -16.00
N SER A 12 10.24 2.97 -16.26
CA SER A 12 9.80 1.62 -16.66
C SER A 12 9.88 0.61 -15.52
N GLU A 13 10.64 0.92 -14.48
CA GLU A 13 10.86 0.05 -13.32
C GLU A 13 10.60 0.78 -12.03
N LEU A 14 10.17 0.01 -11.02
CA LEU A 14 9.90 0.50 -9.69
C LEU A 14 10.77 -0.29 -8.73
N VAL A 15 11.63 0.42 -7.99
CA VAL A 15 12.42 -0.18 -6.91
C VAL A 15 11.62 -0.05 -5.63
N ILE A 16 11.23 -1.16 -5.04
CA ILE A 16 10.49 -1.17 -3.77
C ILE A 16 11.35 -1.72 -2.64
N ALA A 17 11.09 -1.25 -1.43
CA ALA A 17 11.75 -1.72 -0.21
C ALA A 17 10.79 -1.66 0.97
N PRO A 18 11.03 -2.43 2.04
CA PRO A 18 10.17 -2.37 3.21
C PRO A 18 10.26 -1.03 3.93
N TRP A 19 9.11 -0.56 4.40
CA TRP A 19 9.03 0.56 5.32
C TRP A 19 8.60 0.02 6.69
N HIS A 20 9.55 -0.01 7.63
CA HIS A 20 9.31 -0.42 8.99
C HIS A 20 9.09 0.82 9.86
N ASP A 21 7.85 1.09 10.20
CA ASP A 21 7.46 2.22 11.04
C ASP A 21 7.20 1.70 12.46
N PRO A 22 8.01 2.08 13.46
CA PRO A 22 7.80 1.62 14.84
C PRO A 22 6.42 2.01 15.39
N LEU A 23 5.85 3.11 14.90
CA LEU A 23 4.52 3.56 15.34
C LEU A 23 3.40 2.65 14.84
N ALA A 24 3.67 1.80 13.85
CA ALA A 24 2.70 0.85 13.30
C ALA A 24 2.74 -0.52 14.00
N ALA A 25 3.61 -0.72 14.99
CA ALA A 25 3.79 -2.02 15.64
C ALA A 25 2.51 -2.55 16.31
N GLN A 26 1.60 -1.67 16.72
CA GLN A 26 0.33 -2.06 17.34
C GLN A 26 -0.77 -2.36 16.32
N GLY A 27 -0.48 -2.25 15.04
CA GLY A 27 -1.43 -2.52 13.97
C GLY A 27 -1.35 -3.95 13.46
N PHE A 28 -1.51 -4.11 12.15
CA PHE A 28 -1.61 -5.41 11.51
C PHE A 28 -0.75 -5.48 10.24
N PRO A 29 -0.33 -6.70 9.83
CA PRO A 29 0.50 -6.84 8.64
C PRO A 29 -0.22 -6.36 7.38
N ALA A 30 0.51 -5.66 6.51
CA ALA A 30 -0.04 -5.17 5.24
C ALA A 30 -0.45 -6.31 4.30
N ASP A 31 0.17 -7.47 4.43
CA ASP A 31 -0.15 -8.68 3.65
C ASP A 31 -1.15 -9.62 4.34
N SER A 32 -1.91 -9.12 5.31
CA SER A 32 -2.90 -9.89 6.04
C SER A 32 -4.30 -9.78 5.44
N ASP A 33 -5.19 -10.67 5.86
CA ASP A 33 -6.61 -10.60 5.49
C ASP A 33 -7.27 -9.33 6.03
N ASP A 34 -6.85 -8.83 7.17
CA ASP A 34 -7.39 -7.60 7.76
C ASP A 34 -7.16 -6.38 6.85
N THR A 35 -6.06 -6.35 6.10
CA THR A 35 -5.84 -5.32 5.09
C THR A 35 -6.92 -5.39 4.01
N LEU A 36 -7.23 -6.57 3.53
CA LEU A 36 -8.26 -6.76 2.51
C LEU A 36 -9.66 -6.40 3.03
N VAL A 37 -9.94 -6.69 4.29
CA VAL A 37 -11.27 -6.45 4.89
C VAL A 37 -11.45 -4.97 5.24
N TYR A 38 -10.51 -4.40 6.00
CA TYR A 38 -10.73 -3.09 6.63
C TYR A 38 -10.22 -1.92 5.80
N LEU A 39 -9.23 -2.12 4.92
CA LEU A 39 -8.73 -1.02 4.09
C LEU A 39 -9.45 -0.89 2.74
N THR A 40 -10.11 -1.92 2.26
CA THR A 40 -10.81 -1.87 0.97
C THR A 40 -11.86 -0.76 0.92
N PRO A 41 -12.73 -0.57 1.93
CA PRO A 41 -13.71 0.52 1.88
C PRO A 41 -13.08 1.92 1.96
N ILE A 42 -11.83 2.03 2.39
CA ILE A 42 -11.12 3.31 2.53
C ILE A 42 -10.28 3.62 1.29
N LEU A 43 -9.44 2.67 0.88
CA LEU A 43 -8.47 2.88 -0.21
C LEU A 43 -9.03 2.49 -1.58
N GLY A 44 -10.04 1.64 -1.62
CA GLY A 44 -10.52 1.02 -2.85
C GLY A 44 -9.76 -0.26 -3.17
N PRO A 45 -10.36 -1.14 -4.00
CA PRO A 45 -9.82 -2.48 -4.23
C PRO A 45 -8.46 -2.50 -4.94
N SER A 46 -8.23 -1.64 -5.91
CA SER A 46 -6.94 -1.62 -6.64
C SER A 46 -5.79 -1.23 -5.74
N ALA A 47 -5.97 -0.20 -4.90
CA ALA A 47 -4.93 0.27 -3.99
C ALA A 47 -4.62 -0.78 -2.92
N VAL A 48 -5.65 -1.40 -2.36
CA VAL A 48 -5.47 -2.45 -1.35
C VAL A 48 -4.76 -3.66 -1.94
N LEU A 49 -5.16 -4.08 -3.13
CA LEU A 49 -4.51 -5.21 -3.80
C LEU A 49 -3.03 -4.92 -4.07
N ALA A 50 -2.71 -3.72 -4.55
CA ALA A 50 -1.32 -3.32 -4.80
C ALA A 50 -0.49 -3.31 -3.51
N LEU A 51 -1.02 -2.74 -2.43
CA LEU A 51 -0.35 -2.70 -1.13
C LEU A 51 -0.10 -4.12 -0.60
N HIS A 52 -1.13 -4.96 -0.61
CA HIS A 52 -1.06 -6.34 -0.15
C HIS A 52 0.02 -7.13 -0.91
N ARG A 53 0.02 -7.05 -2.23
CA ARG A 53 0.98 -7.79 -3.04
C ARG A 53 2.40 -7.27 -2.94
N MET A 54 2.61 -5.96 -2.96
CA MET A 54 3.95 -5.40 -2.83
C MET A 54 4.56 -5.76 -1.48
N SER A 55 3.80 -5.65 -0.41
CA SER A 55 4.27 -6.06 0.93
C SER A 55 4.56 -7.57 0.96
N ARG A 56 3.74 -8.37 0.30
CA ARG A 56 3.92 -9.82 0.22
C ARG A 56 5.21 -10.19 -0.52
N TYR A 57 5.51 -9.53 -1.63
CA TYR A 57 6.77 -9.75 -2.36
C TYR A 57 7.98 -9.48 -1.47
N LEU A 58 7.91 -8.45 -0.65
CA LEU A 58 9.00 -8.08 0.26
C LEU A 58 9.10 -9.02 1.47
N THR A 59 7.98 -9.61 1.90
CA THR A 59 7.94 -10.55 3.02
C THR A 59 8.42 -11.94 2.62
N ALA A 60 7.98 -12.43 1.45
CA ALA A 60 8.15 -13.82 1.05
C ALA A 60 9.61 -14.27 0.97
N ASP A 61 10.51 -13.38 0.54
CA ASP A 61 11.93 -13.70 0.37
C ASP A 61 12.81 -13.10 1.46
N GLY A 62 12.23 -12.51 2.50
CA GLY A 62 12.98 -11.72 3.46
C GLY A 62 13.75 -10.59 2.79
N ALA A 63 13.22 -10.08 1.69
CA ALA A 63 13.92 -9.17 0.81
C ALA A 63 14.11 -7.79 1.44
N THR A 64 15.29 -7.21 1.23
CA THR A 64 15.56 -5.82 1.58
C THR A 64 15.09 -4.86 0.47
N GLY A 65 14.72 -5.40 -0.70
CA GLY A 65 14.20 -4.64 -1.82
C GLY A 65 13.93 -5.53 -3.02
N ALA A 66 13.18 -5.00 -3.98
CA ALA A 66 12.88 -5.68 -5.23
C ALA A 66 12.76 -4.65 -6.36
N ILE A 67 13.09 -5.06 -7.59
CA ILE A 67 12.91 -4.25 -8.79
C ILE A 67 11.76 -4.87 -9.58
N LEU A 68 10.72 -4.06 -9.84
CA LEU A 68 9.51 -4.51 -10.52
C LEU A 68 9.27 -3.66 -11.78
N GLY A 69 8.97 -4.30 -12.90
CA GLY A 69 8.56 -3.59 -14.11
C GLY A 69 7.17 -2.99 -13.91
N ILE A 70 7.00 -1.71 -14.23
CA ILE A 70 5.71 -1.02 -14.06
C ILE A 70 4.63 -1.66 -14.94
N GLU A 71 4.95 -1.97 -16.19
CA GLU A 71 4.01 -2.63 -17.10
C GLU A 71 3.60 -4.02 -16.59
N ASP A 72 4.59 -4.81 -16.15
CA ASP A 72 4.32 -6.14 -15.59
C ASP A 72 3.46 -6.07 -14.34
N MET A 73 3.73 -5.11 -13.48
CA MET A 73 2.92 -4.90 -12.28
C MET A 73 1.48 -4.51 -12.64
N ALA A 74 1.32 -3.57 -13.55
CA ALA A 74 -0.01 -3.15 -14.01
C ALA A 74 -0.78 -4.35 -14.56
N ASN A 75 -0.16 -5.14 -15.43
CA ASN A 75 -0.78 -6.33 -16.02
C ASN A 75 -1.15 -7.35 -14.96
N SER A 76 -0.31 -7.54 -13.94
CA SER A 76 -0.57 -8.50 -12.87
C SER A 76 -1.79 -8.15 -12.02
N PHE A 77 -2.19 -6.87 -12.02
CA PHE A 77 -3.39 -6.39 -11.32
C PHE A 77 -4.59 -6.22 -12.27
N GLY A 78 -4.43 -6.51 -13.56
CA GLY A 78 -5.48 -6.26 -14.54
C GLY A 78 -5.73 -4.78 -14.78
N LEU A 79 -4.71 -3.94 -14.60
CA LEU A 79 -4.80 -2.49 -14.74
C LEU A 79 -4.01 -2.02 -15.96
N THR A 80 -4.43 -0.88 -16.53
CA THR A 80 -3.58 -0.12 -17.45
C THR A 80 -2.42 0.50 -16.68
N ILE A 81 -1.36 0.87 -17.38
CA ILE A 81 -0.21 1.55 -16.75
C ILE A 81 -0.68 2.86 -16.08
N SER A 82 -1.55 3.61 -16.75
CA SER A 82 -2.10 4.85 -16.20
C SER A 82 -2.85 4.62 -14.89
N ARG A 83 -3.69 3.59 -14.84
CA ARG A 83 -4.44 3.24 -13.63
C ARG A 83 -3.52 2.74 -12.52
N PHE A 84 -2.49 1.98 -12.87
CA PHE A 84 -1.50 1.54 -11.90
C PHE A 84 -0.78 2.74 -11.26
N ARG A 85 -0.35 3.71 -12.08
CA ARG A 85 0.27 4.93 -11.56
C ARG A 85 -0.65 5.69 -10.61
N GLN A 86 -1.92 5.85 -10.98
CA GLN A 86 -2.93 6.48 -10.12
C GLN A 86 -3.11 5.72 -8.81
N THR A 87 -3.06 4.40 -8.86
CA THR A 87 -3.16 3.53 -7.67
C THR A 87 -2.00 3.78 -6.71
N ILE A 88 -0.77 3.90 -7.21
CA ILE A 88 0.39 4.17 -6.37
C ILE A 88 0.31 5.59 -5.77
N VAL A 89 -0.13 6.58 -6.55
CA VAL A 89 -0.36 7.94 -6.04
C VAL A 89 -1.39 7.93 -4.90
N ARG A 90 -2.45 7.14 -5.04
CA ARG A 90 -3.46 7.00 -3.99
C ARG A 90 -2.87 6.39 -2.72
N LEU A 91 -2.03 5.36 -2.85
CA LEU A 91 -1.34 4.78 -1.70
C LEU A 91 -0.45 5.81 -1.00
N ASP A 92 0.24 6.65 -1.75
CA ASP A 92 1.04 7.74 -1.20
C ASP A 92 0.17 8.76 -0.45
N ASN A 93 -0.95 9.14 -1.03
CA ASN A 93 -1.88 10.09 -0.40
C ASN A 93 -2.43 9.59 0.93
N PHE A 94 -2.58 8.27 1.09
CA PHE A 94 -3.04 7.66 2.33
C PHE A 94 -1.90 7.22 3.26
N GLY A 95 -0.66 7.55 2.92
CA GLY A 95 0.48 7.25 3.77
C GLY A 95 0.90 5.78 3.81
N MET A 96 0.51 5.00 2.80
CA MET A 96 0.84 3.57 2.73
C MET A 96 2.17 3.30 2.05
N VAL A 97 2.63 4.21 1.22
CA VAL A 97 3.95 4.18 0.59
C VAL A 97 4.61 5.54 0.72
N ARG A 98 5.93 5.55 0.60
CA ARG A 98 6.71 6.79 0.64
C ARG A 98 7.88 6.69 -0.33
N ALA A 99 8.04 7.69 -1.21
CA ALA A 99 9.13 7.73 -2.17
C ALA A 99 10.33 8.49 -1.61
N THR A 100 11.51 7.92 -1.80
CA THR A 100 12.80 8.61 -1.72
C THR A 100 13.31 8.81 -3.15
N PRO A 101 14.46 9.47 -3.39
CA PRO A 101 14.93 9.66 -4.76
C PRO A 101 15.10 8.38 -5.58
N THR A 102 15.35 7.25 -4.93
CA THR A 102 15.67 5.99 -5.62
C THR A 102 14.69 4.86 -5.35
N THR A 103 13.82 4.96 -4.33
CA THR A 103 13.09 3.80 -3.83
C THR A 103 11.69 4.18 -3.37
N LEU A 104 10.74 3.31 -3.65
CA LEU A 104 9.40 3.38 -3.08
C LEU A 104 9.34 2.46 -1.86
N HIS A 105 9.21 3.05 -0.69
CA HIS A 105 9.10 2.31 0.56
C HIS A 105 7.64 1.94 0.81
N VAL A 106 7.39 0.67 1.05
CA VAL A 106 6.05 0.10 1.21
C VAL A 106 5.85 -0.30 2.67
N ARG A 107 4.77 0.17 3.31
CA ARG A 107 4.45 -0.23 4.68
C ARG A 107 4.32 -1.73 4.78
N MET A 108 5.03 -2.32 5.74
CA MET A 108 4.93 -3.74 6.08
C MET A 108 3.88 -3.96 7.17
N MET A 109 3.67 -2.96 8.04
CA MET A 109 2.62 -2.95 9.07
C MET A 109 1.72 -1.75 8.86
N ILE A 110 0.42 -1.97 8.99
CA ILE A 110 -0.58 -0.90 8.93
C ILE A 110 -0.83 -0.44 10.36
N PRO A 111 -0.67 0.87 10.67
CA PRO A 111 -0.95 1.38 12.01
C PRO A 111 -2.44 1.28 12.34
N PRO A 112 -2.80 1.36 13.62
CA PRO A 112 -4.21 1.43 14.01
C PRO A 112 -4.93 2.54 13.24
N LEU A 113 -6.20 2.27 12.88
CA LEU A 113 -6.94 3.11 11.95
C LEU A 113 -7.55 4.31 12.67
N PRO A 114 -7.41 5.52 12.11
CA PRO A 114 -7.99 6.73 12.73
C PRO A 114 -9.52 6.67 12.69
N ALA A 115 -10.15 7.36 13.64
CA ALA A 115 -11.60 7.38 13.79
C ALA A 115 -12.31 7.77 12.49
N ARG A 116 -11.77 8.75 11.75
CA ARG A 116 -12.37 9.21 10.48
C ARG A 116 -12.46 8.11 9.42
N TRP A 117 -11.55 7.14 9.46
CA TRP A 117 -11.60 5.99 8.53
C TRP A 117 -12.63 4.98 8.98
N ILE A 118 -12.71 4.71 10.30
CA ILE A 118 -13.72 3.82 10.87
C ILE A 118 -15.13 4.34 10.54
N GLU A 119 -15.35 5.65 10.63
CA GLU A 119 -16.63 6.29 10.33
C GLU A 119 -17.06 6.12 8.87
N ARG A 120 -16.10 5.92 7.95
CA ARG A 120 -16.37 5.69 6.53
C ARG A 120 -16.72 4.25 6.21
N MET A 121 -16.54 3.33 7.15
CA MET A 121 -16.86 1.92 6.95
C MET A 121 -18.36 1.67 7.08
N PRO A 122 -18.89 0.66 6.40
CA PRO A 122 -20.23 0.17 6.71
C PRO A 122 -20.32 -0.23 8.20
N ALA A 123 -21.51 -0.08 8.79
CA ALA A 123 -21.69 -0.30 10.22
C ALA A 123 -21.23 -1.68 10.70
N PHE A 124 -21.47 -2.72 9.91
CA PHE A 124 -21.09 -4.08 10.28
C PHE A 124 -19.56 -4.25 10.36
N LEU A 125 -18.79 -3.58 9.50
CA LEU A 125 -17.33 -3.61 9.56
C LEU A 125 -16.81 -2.73 10.70
N ALA A 126 -17.37 -1.53 10.84
CA ALA A 126 -16.95 -0.61 11.89
C ALA A 126 -17.13 -1.21 13.29
N ALA A 127 -18.27 -1.89 13.53
CA ALA A 127 -18.57 -2.52 14.80
C ALA A 127 -17.58 -3.62 15.16
N GLY A 128 -17.13 -4.40 14.17
CA GLY A 128 -16.22 -5.53 14.38
C GLY A 128 -14.74 -5.19 14.24
N CYS A 129 -14.37 -3.95 13.92
CA CYS A 129 -12.99 -3.60 13.63
C CYS A 129 -12.16 -3.54 14.92
N PRO A 130 -11.14 -4.42 15.08
CA PRO A 130 -10.30 -4.42 16.28
C PRO A 130 -9.17 -3.38 16.23
N TRP A 131 -8.98 -2.70 15.10
CA TRP A 131 -7.79 -1.87 14.81
C TRP A 131 -8.05 -0.36 14.99
N ARG A 132 -8.84 0.00 15.96
CA ARG A 132 -9.10 1.42 16.26
C ARG A 132 -7.88 2.07 16.91
N ALA A 133 -7.54 3.24 16.45
CA ALA A 133 -6.48 4.03 17.07
C ALA A 133 -6.89 4.52 18.45
#